data_1274d83802e8c75f2bbfc3a1b6901115
#
_entry.id   1274d83802e8c75f2bbfc3a1b6901115
#
_cell.length_a   1.000
_cell.length_b   1.000
_cell.length_c   1.000
_cell.angle_alpha   90.00
_cell.angle_beta   90.00
_cell.angle_gamma   90.00
#
_symmetry.space_group_name_H-M   'P 1'
#
loop_
_entity.id
_entity.type
_entity.pdbx_description
1 polymer ?
#
loop_
_entity_poly.entity_id
_entity_poly.type
_entity_poly.pdbx_seq_one_letter_code
_entity_poly.pdbx_strand_id
1 'polypeptide(L)'
;VNPPEDHSAPDAPRSRHVFRRYLRYAFAQRRANAPPQRMVRWFDPLLLVRTLLQVVVATLFGRYADRRARFAGGEARPARHDDADGLWLDWVADIGDGFDGTATIAGLLAQPQLPLGDETLPHGRVLVFGGDTMYPGASRQAAEERLELPYYALHPQSDEAQPRDLYAIPGNHDWFDGLATFTRLFCQGRWFAGWKTSQSRSYFVLRLPGGWWFVGADVQLDNDVDTAQRDYLLAATREIAPGDAVILAAAVPWWLRAPED
;
A
#
# COMPACT_ATOMS: atom_id res chain seq x y z
N VAL A 1 -54.76 -10.00 -28.31
CA VAL A 1 -53.56 -10.75 -27.96
C VAL A 1 -52.46 -9.72 -27.85
N ASN A 2 -52.13 -9.32 -26.61
CA ASN A 2 -51.00 -8.44 -26.32
C ASN A 2 -49.70 -9.27 -26.37
N PRO A 3 -48.59 -8.71 -26.90
CA PRO A 3 -47.31 -9.38 -26.84
C PRO A 3 -46.77 -9.41 -25.39
N PRO A 4 -45.94 -10.40 -25.03
CA PRO A 4 -45.42 -10.54 -23.67
C PRO A 4 -44.47 -9.40 -23.35
N GLU A 5 -44.64 -8.81 -22.16
CA GLU A 5 -43.68 -7.84 -21.57
C GLU A 5 -42.36 -8.53 -21.35
N ASP A 6 -41.31 -7.97 -21.96
CA ASP A 6 -39.90 -8.34 -21.80
C ASP A 6 -39.44 -7.93 -20.38
N HIS A 7 -39.41 -8.87 -19.46
CA HIS A 7 -38.76 -8.73 -18.17
C HIS A 7 -37.25 -8.88 -18.35
N SER A 8 -36.65 -7.97 -19.09
CA SER A 8 -35.18 -7.82 -19.03
C SER A 8 -34.77 -7.39 -17.63
N ALA A 9 -34.01 -8.25 -16.96
CA ALA A 9 -33.37 -7.96 -15.68
C ALA A 9 -32.70 -6.59 -15.76
N PRO A 10 -32.75 -5.74 -14.70
CA PRO A 10 -32.14 -4.44 -14.72
C PRO A 10 -30.63 -4.61 -14.97
N ASP A 11 -30.14 -3.95 -16.01
CA ASP A 11 -28.75 -3.90 -16.41
C ASP A 11 -27.89 -3.61 -15.17
N ALA A 12 -26.98 -4.54 -14.85
CA ALA A 12 -26.02 -4.35 -13.77
C ALA A 12 -25.26 -3.05 -14.05
N PRO A 13 -25.15 -2.15 -13.06
CA PRO A 13 -24.63 -0.81 -13.28
C PRO A 13 -23.18 -0.88 -13.74
N ARG A 14 -22.96 -0.58 -15.00
CA ARG A 14 -21.66 -0.63 -15.71
C ARG A 14 -20.68 0.45 -15.30
N SER A 15 -21.02 1.35 -14.35
CA SER A 15 -20.11 2.42 -13.93
C SER A 15 -19.30 2.03 -12.69
N ARG A 16 -18.00 2.25 -12.76
CA ARG A 16 -17.06 2.12 -11.62
C ARG A 16 -17.55 2.89 -10.38
N HIS A 17 -18.30 3.97 -10.56
CA HIS A 17 -18.92 4.77 -9.50
C HIS A 17 -19.96 4.02 -8.67
N VAL A 18 -20.79 3.19 -9.30
CA VAL A 18 -21.83 2.45 -8.57
C VAL A 18 -21.22 1.31 -7.76
N PHE A 19 -20.22 0.64 -8.31
CA PHE A 19 -19.48 -0.39 -7.58
C PHE A 19 -18.76 0.20 -6.35
N ARG A 20 -18.16 1.38 -6.48
CA ARG A 20 -17.56 2.12 -5.36
C ARG A 20 -18.59 2.54 -4.31
N ARG A 21 -19.73 3.02 -4.73
CA ARG A 21 -20.83 3.39 -3.82
C ARG A 21 -21.34 2.16 -3.06
N TYR A 22 -21.42 1.02 -3.73
CA TYR A 22 -21.78 -0.25 -3.12
C TYR A 22 -20.73 -0.72 -2.10
N LEU A 23 -19.44 -0.65 -2.43
CA LEU A 23 -18.36 -0.99 -1.50
C LEU A 23 -18.42 -0.08 -0.25
N ARG A 24 -18.58 1.22 -0.42
CA ARG A 24 -18.74 2.16 0.71
C ARG A 24 -19.91 1.78 1.60
N TYR A 25 -21.03 1.47 1.01
CA TYR A 25 -22.24 1.06 1.73
C TYR A 25 -22.00 -0.27 2.46
N ALA A 26 -21.40 -1.23 1.82
CA ALA A 26 -21.06 -2.52 2.41
C ALA A 26 -20.04 -2.38 3.56
N PHE A 27 -19.01 -1.54 3.40
CA PHE A 27 -18.05 -1.23 4.46
C PHE A 27 -18.69 -0.47 5.62
N ALA A 28 -19.54 0.52 5.34
CA ALA A 28 -20.27 1.27 6.37
C ALA A 28 -21.23 0.37 7.16
N GLN A 29 -21.95 -0.54 6.50
CA GLN A 29 -22.81 -1.51 7.16
C GLN A 29 -22.03 -2.55 7.97
N ARG A 30 -20.89 -3.02 7.45
CA ARG A 30 -20.02 -3.94 8.17
C ARG A 30 -19.44 -3.31 9.43
N ARG A 31 -19.06 -2.02 9.36
CA ARG A 31 -18.62 -1.23 10.51
C ARG A 31 -19.71 -1.06 11.58
N ALA A 32 -20.95 -0.85 11.17
CA ALA A 32 -22.08 -0.71 12.09
C ALA A 32 -22.36 -2.01 12.88
N ASN A 33 -22.00 -3.16 12.31
CA ASN A 33 -22.33 -4.49 12.86
C ASN A 33 -21.13 -5.26 13.43
N ALA A 34 -19.89 -4.84 13.15
CA ALA A 34 -18.69 -5.49 13.67
C ALA A 34 -17.98 -4.58 14.69
N PRO A 35 -17.61 -5.12 15.86
CA PRO A 35 -16.82 -4.34 16.80
C PRO A 35 -15.47 -3.97 16.16
N PRO A 36 -14.94 -2.76 16.43
CA PRO A 36 -13.64 -2.37 15.95
C PRO A 36 -12.57 -3.34 16.42
N GLN A 37 -11.70 -3.75 15.52
CA GLN A 37 -10.62 -4.69 15.84
C GLN A 37 -9.64 -4.05 16.81
N ARG A 38 -9.44 -4.69 17.95
CA ARG A 38 -8.47 -4.24 18.95
C ARG A 38 -7.04 -4.44 18.42
N MET A 39 -6.10 -3.71 19.00
CA MET A 39 -4.68 -3.94 18.80
C MET A 39 -4.30 -5.39 19.06
N VAL A 40 -3.31 -5.88 18.36
CA VAL A 40 -2.78 -7.23 18.53
C VAL A 40 -2.20 -7.39 19.94
N ARG A 41 -2.55 -8.47 20.59
CA ARG A 41 -2.01 -8.81 21.92
C ARG A 41 -0.65 -9.48 21.76
N TRP A 42 0.37 -8.71 21.50
CA TRP A 42 1.72 -9.20 21.17
C TRP A 42 2.33 -10.17 22.21
N PHE A 43 1.89 -10.10 23.47
CA PHE A 43 2.34 -10.99 24.54
C PHE A 43 1.43 -12.20 24.79
N ASP A 44 0.43 -12.44 23.92
CA ASP A 44 -0.40 -13.64 24.00
C ASP A 44 0.44 -14.85 23.54
N PRO A 45 0.63 -15.88 24.41
CA PRO A 45 1.46 -17.04 24.08
C PRO A 45 0.97 -17.82 22.85
N LEU A 46 -0.34 -17.93 22.65
CA LEU A 46 -0.89 -18.61 21.47
C LEU A 46 -0.62 -17.83 20.19
N LEU A 47 -0.73 -16.51 20.25
CA LEU A 47 -0.36 -15.64 19.13
C LEU A 47 1.13 -15.76 18.79
N LEU A 48 1.99 -15.74 19.79
CA LEU A 48 3.44 -15.88 19.59
C LEU A 48 3.80 -17.21 18.92
N VAL A 49 3.22 -18.32 19.37
CA VAL A 49 3.42 -19.63 18.71
C VAL A 49 2.92 -19.62 17.29
N ARG A 50 1.73 -19.05 17.04
CA ARG A 50 1.16 -18.97 15.68
C ARG A 50 2.02 -18.10 14.78
N THR A 51 2.46 -16.94 15.25
CA THR A 51 3.33 -16.03 14.50
C THR A 51 4.68 -16.67 14.21
N LEU A 52 5.27 -17.36 15.21
CA LEU A 52 6.51 -18.13 14.99
C LEU A 52 6.34 -19.18 13.90
N LEU A 53 5.25 -19.93 13.90
CA LEU A 53 4.97 -20.90 12.84
C LEU A 53 4.83 -20.22 11.46
N GLN A 54 4.16 -19.06 11.41
CA GLN A 54 4.06 -18.29 10.17
C GLN A 54 5.44 -17.82 9.67
N VAL A 55 6.29 -17.32 10.56
CA VAL A 55 7.67 -16.93 10.23
C VAL A 55 8.44 -18.13 9.70
N VAL A 56 8.41 -19.28 10.38
CA VAL A 56 9.09 -20.50 9.94
C VAL A 56 8.60 -20.93 8.55
N VAL A 57 7.29 -20.95 8.33
CA VAL A 57 6.71 -21.30 7.04
C VAL A 57 7.11 -20.28 5.97
N ALA A 58 7.03 -18.99 6.27
CA ALA A 58 7.44 -17.95 5.33
C ALA A 58 8.93 -18.04 4.97
N THR A 59 9.79 -18.33 5.95
CA THR A 59 11.24 -18.49 5.70
C THR A 59 11.56 -19.75 4.89
N LEU A 60 10.92 -20.88 5.20
CA LEU A 60 11.21 -22.15 4.51
C LEU A 60 10.60 -22.21 3.11
N PHE A 61 9.40 -21.69 2.95
CA PHE A 61 8.62 -21.80 1.71
C PHE A 61 8.48 -20.49 0.95
N GLY A 62 8.89 -19.36 1.53
CA GLY A 62 8.75 -18.03 0.92
C GLY A 62 9.41 -17.95 -0.45
N ARG A 63 10.56 -18.57 -0.62
CA ARG A 63 11.26 -18.64 -1.92
C ARG A 63 10.44 -19.35 -3.01
N TYR A 64 9.67 -20.38 -2.65
CA TYR A 64 8.79 -21.10 -3.58
C TYR A 64 7.49 -20.35 -3.85
N ALA A 65 7.05 -19.54 -2.88
CA ALA A 65 5.86 -18.73 -2.99
C ALA A 65 6.14 -17.30 -3.48
N ASP A 66 7.40 -16.99 -3.79
CA ASP A 66 7.82 -15.65 -4.21
C ASP A 66 7.08 -15.22 -5.48
N ARG A 67 6.24 -14.21 -5.33
CA ARG A 67 5.43 -13.67 -6.42
C ARG A 67 6.12 -12.55 -7.19
N ARG A 68 7.29 -12.10 -6.74
CA ARG A 68 8.06 -11.04 -7.41
C ARG A 68 8.43 -11.41 -8.83
N ALA A 69 8.67 -12.70 -9.09
CA ALA A 69 8.91 -13.21 -10.44
C ALA A 69 7.78 -12.89 -11.43
N ARG A 70 6.53 -12.68 -10.96
CA ARG A 70 5.39 -12.28 -11.78
C ARG A 70 5.46 -10.82 -12.22
N PHE A 71 6.30 -10.03 -11.57
CA PHE A 71 6.51 -8.62 -11.90
C PHE A 71 7.57 -8.42 -13.00
N ALA A 72 8.22 -9.48 -13.46
CA ALA A 72 9.31 -9.41 -14.45
C ALA A 72 8.90 -8.87 -15.84
N GLY A 73 7.61 -8.79 -16.14
CA GLY A 73 7.08 -8.41 -17.44
C GLY A 73 6.44 -7.02 -17.47
N GLY A 74 7.17 -5.95 -17.37
CA GLY A 74 6.61 -4.61 -17.51
C GLY A 74 7.70 -3.56 -17.71
N GLU A 75 7.33 -2.41 -18.25
CA GLU A 75 8.25 -1.35 -18.55
C GLU A 75 8.96 -0.87 -17.27
N ALA A 76 10.29 -0.85 -17.32
CA ALA A 76 11.12 -0.40 -16.21
C ALA A 76 11.37 1.10 -16.34
N ARG A 77 10.37 1.89 -15.93
CA ARG A 77 10.43 3.36 -15.94
C ARG A 77 10.04 3.91 -14.57
N PRO A 78 10.61 5.06 -14.16
CA PRO A 78 10.13 5.76 -12.98
C PRO A 78 8.71 6.28 -13.20
N ALA A 79 7.90 6.29 -12.16
CA ALA A 79 6.68 7.07 -12.16
C ALA A 79 7.04 8.55 -12.00
N ARG A 80 6.40 9.41 -12.77
CA ARG A 80 6.78 10.83 -12.87
C ARG A 80 5.81 11.69 -12.05
N HIS A 81 6.39 12.48 -11.17
CA HIS A 81 5.74 13.50 -10.35
C HIS A 81 6.52 14.82 -10.40
N ASP A 82 7.31 15.01 -11.46
CA ASP A 82 8.21 16.13 -11.67
C ASP A 82 7.59 17.27 -12.49
N ASP A 83 6.28 17.26 -12.68
CA ASP A 83 5.49 18.24 -13.42
C ASP A 83 5.10 19.51 -12.64
N ALA A 84 5.54 19.61 -11.37
CA ALA A 84 5.27 20.73 -10.48
C ALA A 84 6.56 21.29 -9.86
N ASP A 85 6.50 22.52 -9.37
CA ASP A 85 7.65 23.20 -8.71
C ASP A 85 8.00 22.58 -7.35
N GLY A 86 7.06 21.87 -6.72
CA GLY A 86 7.22 21.19 -5.44
C GLY A 86 6.16 20.13 -5.23
N LEU A 87 6.44 19.18 -4.35
CA LEU A 87 5.54 18.08 -4.03
C LEU A 87 5.59 17.77 -2.53
N TRP A 88 4.43 17.69 -1.93
CA TRP A 88 4.26 17.12 -0.59
C TRP A 88 4.03 15.62 -0.70
N LEU A 89 4.77 14.87 0.13
CA LEU A 89 4.71 13.42 0.21
C LEU A 89 4.41 13.03 1.66
N ASP A 90 3.38 12.22 1.85
CA ASP A 90 3.04 11.62 3.13
C ASP A 90 3.73 10.25 3.24
N TRP A 91 4.39 10.00 4.37
CA TRP A 91 5.01 8.72 4.69
C TRP A 91 4.37 8.11 5.92
N VAL A 92 3.95 6.85 5.82
CA VAL A 92 3.38 6.09 6.94
C VAL A 92 3.89 4.65 6.89
N ALA A 93 4.29 4.08 8.01
CA ALA A 93 4.67 2.68 8.17
C ALA A 93 3.99 2.07 9.39
N ASP A 94 4.06 0.75 9.54
CA ASP A 94 3.60 0.00 10.72
C ASP A 94 2.12 0.28 11.06
N ILE A 95 1.27 0.28 10.05
CA ILE A 95 -0.18 0.50 10.19
C ILE A 95 -0.93 -0.85 10.23
N GLY A 96 -2.22 -0.82 10.58
CA GLY A 96 -3.06 -2.04 10.57
C GLY A 96 -2.90 -2.96 11.77
N ASP A 97 -2.35 -2.47 12.89
CA ASP A 97 -2.31 -3.23 14.14
C ASP A 97 -3.67 -3.23 14.87
N GLY A 98 -4.41 -2.14 14.79
CA GLY A 98 -5.75 -2.04 15.36
C GLY A 98 -6.56 -0.95 14.67
N PHE A 99 -7.89 -1.01 14.84
CA PHE A 99 -8.77 -0.06 14.17
C PHE A 99 -8.50 1.39 14.58
N ASP A 100 -8.41 1.66 15.89
CA ASP A 100 -8.36 3.04 16.41
C ASP A 100 -7.07 3.75 15.99
N GLY A 101 -5.92 3.07 16.10
CA GLY A 101 -4.63 3.64 15.67
C GLY A 101 -4.60 3.89 14.16
N THR A 102 -5.00 2.90 13.37
CA THR A 102 -5.06 3.01 11.92
C THR A 102 -6.05 4.09 11.47
N ALA A 103 -7.22 4.17 12.12
CA ALA A 103 -8.23 5.21 11.83
C ALA A 103 -7.73 6.61 12.20
N THR A 104 -6.97 6.76 13.29
CA THR A 104 -6.37 8.03 13.66
C THR A 104 -5.43 8.52 12.57
N ILE A 105 -4.51 7.68 12.12
CA ILE A 105 -3.57 8.01 11.03
C ILE A 105 -4.33 8.29 9.72
N ALA A 106 -5.29 7.44 9.36
CA ALA A 106 -6.12 7.67 8.19
C ALA A 106 -6.89 9.00 8.27
N GLY A 107 -7.36 9.38 9.46
CA GLY A 107 -8.02 10.65 9.72
C GLY A 107 -7.11 11.85 9.55
N LEU A 108 -5.85 11.76 9.97
CA LEU A 108 -4.85 12.81 9.75
C LEU A 108 -4.55 12.98 8.26
N LEU A 109 -4.30 11.88 7.55
CA LEU A 109 -4.05 11.87 6.11
C LEU A 109 -5.27 12.35 5.27
N ALA A 110 -6.47 12.29 5.85
CA ALA A 110 -7.70 12.76 5.23
C ALA A 110 -7.82 14.30 5.25
N GLN A 111 -7.14 14.96 6.17
CA GLN A 111 -7.23 16.43 6.28
C GLN A 111 -6.60 17.08 5.05
N PRO A 112 -7.21 18.17 4.54
CA PRO A 112 -6.61 18.92 3.44
C PRO A 112 -5.30 19.60 3.85
N GLN A 113 -5.14 19.86 5.14
CA GLN A 113 -3.96 20.44 5.76
C GLN A 113 -3.92 20.11 7.25
N LEU A 114 -2.71 20.03 7.80
CA LEU A 114 -2.47 19.77 9.22
C LEU A 114 -1.78 20.96 9.87
N PRO A 115 -2.33 21.52 10.96
CA PRO A 115 -1.62 22.51 11.76
C PRO A 115 -0.48 21.83 12.55
N LEU A 116 0.71 22.40 12.50
CA LEU A 116 1.88 21.96 13.24
C LEU A 116 2.59 23.17 13.86
N GLY A 117 2.27 23.48 15.12
CA GLY A 117 2.71 24.73 15.74
C GLY A 117 2.16 25.94 15.00
N ASP A 118 3.05 26.81 14.54
CA ASP A 118 2.72 28.00 13.75
C ASP A 118 2.65 27.75 12.24
N GLU A 119 2.94 26.53 11.81
CA GLU A 119 2.92 26.13 10.40
C GLU A 119 1.65 25.36 10.05
N THR A 120 1.34 25.34 8.75
CA THR A 120 0.26 24.53 8.20
C THR A 120 0.80 23.69 7.06
N LEU A 121 0.79 22.37 7.24
CA LEU A 121 1.30 21.41 6.27
C LEU A 121 0.15 20.98 5.35
N PRO A 122 0.24 21.15 4.03
CA PRO A 122 -0.74 20.60 3.11
C PRO A 122 -0.62 19.07 3.07
N HIS A 123 -1.69 18.39 2.70
CA HIS A 123 -1.64 16.95 2.50
C HIS A 123 -0.75 16.57 1.31
N GLY A 124 -0.14 15.39 1.37
CA GLY A 124 0.67 14.88 0.29
C GLY A 124 -0.16 14.52 -0.95
N ARG A 125 0.36 14.88 -2.13
CA ARG A 125 -0.15 14.37 -3.41
C ARG A 125 0.21 12.89 -3.60
N VAL A 126 1.31 12.47 -3.01
CA VAL A 126 1.79 11.08 -2.98
C VAL A 126 1.78 10.59 -1.54
N LEU A 127 1.18 9.43 -1.32
CA LEU A 127 1.25 8.68 -0.07
C LEU A 127 2.13 7.46 -0.27
N VAL A 128 3.06 7.21 0.65
CA VAL A 128 3.91 6.01 0.64
C VAL A 128 3.66 5.22 1.92
N PHE A 129 3.31 3.94 1.77
CA PHE A 129 3.32 2.99 2.87
C PHE A 129 4.69 2.29 2.95
N GLY A 130 5.35 2.46 4.08
CA GLY A 130 6.73 2.06 4.33
C GLY A 130 6.94 0.62 4.80
N GLY A 131 5.91 -0.22 4.73
CA GLY A 131 5.93 -1.61 5.15
C GLY A 131 5.06 -1.89 6.34
N ASP A 132 4.84 -3.18 6.59
CA ASP A 132 4.01 -3.73 7.65
C ASP A 132 2.62 -3.09 7.68
N THR A 133 1.89 -3.31 6.60
CA THR A 133 0.59 -2.66 6.38
C THR A 133 -0.55 -3.33 7.14
N MET A 134 -0.34 -4.53 7.69
CA MET A 134 -1.35 -5.25 8.47
C MET A 134 -0.75 -6.29 9.42
N TYR A 135 -1.28 -6.33 10.64
CA TYR A 135 -0.83 -7.19 11.72
C TYR A 135 -1.94 -8.16 12.19
N PRO A 136 -1.59 -9.33 12.80
CA PRO A 136 -0.23 -9.86 13.02
C PRO A 136 0.40 -10.50 11.77
N GLY A 137 -0.21 -10.40 10.63
CA GLY A 137 0.26 -10.88 9.34
C GLY A 137 -0.78 -10.74 8.26
N ALA A 138 -0.32 -10.72 7.02
CA ALA A 138 -1.15 -10.52 5.85
C ALA A 138 -2.20 -11.63 5.70
N SER A 139 -3.43 -11.21 5.52
CA SER A 139 -4.56 -12.03 5.12
C SER A 139 -5.66 -11.14 4.55
N ARG A 140 -6.58 -11.74 3.79
CA ARG A 140 -7.73 -10.99 3.27
C ARG A 140 -8.56 -10.36 4.38
N GLN A 141 -8.77 -11.09 5.47
CA GLN A 141 -9.54 -10.61 6.61
C GLN A 141 -8.82 -9.46 7.32
N ALA A 142 -7.51 -9.61 7.61
CA ALA A 142 -6.72 -8.55 8.24
C ALA A 142 -6.72 -7.28 7.39
N ALA A 143 -6.56 -7.43 6.07
CA ALA A 143 -6.63 -6.31 5.13
C ALA A 143 -7.98 -5.58 5.23
N GLU A 144 -9.09 -6.30 5.18
CA GLU A 144 -10.43 -5.70 5.26
C GLU A 144 -10.67 -5.00 6.61
N GLU A 145 -10.39 -5.69 7.71
CA GLU A 145 -10.81 -5.24 9.05
C GLU A 145 -9.86 -4.21 9.67
N ARG A 146 -8.56 -4.34 9.40
CA ARG A 146 -7.52 -3.55 10.08
C ARG A 146 -6.93 -2.43 9.23
N LEU A 147 -7.01 -2.56 7.89
CA LEU A 147 -6.46 -1.59 6.98
C LEU A 147 -7.54 -0.90 6.13
N GLU A 148 -8.25 -1.66 5.28
CA GLU A 148 -9.20 -1.07 4.34
C GLU A 148 -10.34 -0.35 5.09
N LEU A 149 -10.95 -0.98 6.09
CA LEU A 149 -12.10 -0.44 6.81
C LEU A 149 -11.82 0.93 7.46
N PRO A 150 -10.72 1.13 8.22
CA PRO A 150 -10.38 2.43 8.78
C PRO A 150 -10.21 3.53 7.72
N TYR A 151 -9.46 3.23 6.64
CA TYR A 151 -9.22 4.19 5.58
C TYR A 151 -10.47 4.55 4.80
N TYR A 152 -11.28 3.56 4.40
CA TYR A 152 -12.53 3.81 3.68
C TYR A 152 -13.59 4.53 4.52
N ALA A 153 -13.55 4.38 5.84
CA ALA A 153 -14.45 5.09 6.74
C ALA A 153 -14.19 6.60 6.79
N LEU A 154 -12.93 6.99 6.69
CA LEU A 154 -12.50 8.38 6.87
C LEU A 154 -12.15 9.07 5.55
N HIS A 155 -11.86 8.31 4.51
CA HIS A 155 -11.56 8.79 3.17
C HIS A 155 -12.52 8.23 2.12
N PRO A 156 -13.78 8.57 2.19
CA PRO A 156 -14.79 7.95 1.32
C PRO A 156 -14.75 8.43 -0.13
N GLN A 157 -14.05 9.52 -0.44
CA GLN A 157 -14.12 10.14 -1.76
C GLN A 157 -12.77 10.12 -2.47
N SER A 158 -12.76 9.51 -3.67
CA SER A 158 -11.69 9.68 -4.63
C SER A 158 -12.03 10.87 -5.51
N ASP A 159 -11.15 11.85 -5.59
CA ASP A 159 -11.22 12.89 -6.62
C ASP A 159 -10.60 12.34 -7.90
N GLU A 160 -11.43 12.01 -8.88
CA GLU A 160 -10.94 11.49 -10.16
C GLU A 160 -10.31 12.59 -11.04
N ALA A 161 -10.62 13.86 -10.78
CA ALA A 161 -10.04 14.98 -11.50
C ALA A 161 -8.61 15.28 -11.03
N GLN A 162 -8.31 15.02 -9.75
CA GLN A 162 -6.98 15.19 -9.17
C GLN A 162 -6.63 13.97 -8.29
N PRO A 163 -6.32 12.81 -8.91
CA PRO A 163 -6.02 11.62 -8.14
C PRO A 163 -4.73 11.80 -7.35
N ARG A 164 -4.77 11.43 -6.06
CA ARG A 164 -3.58 11.27 -5.25
C ARG A 164 -3.05 9.86 -5.44
N ASP A 165 -1.75 9.71 -5.57
CA ASP A 165 -1.13 8.42 -5.79
C ASP A 165 -0.73 7.75 -4.46
N LEU A 166 -0.90 6.43 -4.39
CA LEU A 166 -0.43 5.58 -3.31
C LEU A 166 0.61 4.61 -3.84
N TYR A 167 1.76 4.60 -3.19
CA TYR A 167 2.80 3.59 -3.35
C TYR A 167 3.03 2.85 -2.05
N ALA A 168 3.51 1.61 -2.11
CA ALA A 168 3.80 0.81 -0.95
C ALA A 168 5.01 -0.09 -1.17
N ILE A 169 5.81 -0.27 -0.13
CA ILE A 169 6.79 -1.35 -0.02
C ILE A 169 6.31 -2.34 1.04
N PRO A 170 6.56 -3.64 0.93
CA PRO A 170 6.15 -4.60 1.93
C PRO A 170 7.13 -4.66 3.09
N GLY A 171 6.62 -4.86 4.29
CA GLY A 171 7.37 -5.32 5.44
C GLY A 171 7.31 -6.86 5.60
N ASN A 172 7.90 -7.39 6.65
CA ASN A 172 7.92 -8.84 6.87
C ASN A 172 6.53 -9.42 7.16
N HIS A 173 5.65 -8.67 7.82
CA HIS A 173 4.27 -9.10 8.07
C HIS A 173 3.42 -9.18 6.78
N ASP A 174 3.73 -8.35 5.78
CA ASP A 174 3.09 -8.41 4.47
C ASP A 174 3.51 -9.65 3.66
N TRP A 175 4.67 -10.23 3.99
CA TRP A 175 5.21 -11.42 3.33
C TRP A 175 4.63 -12.75 3.86
N PHE A 176 3.94 -12.78 4.99
CA PHE A 176 3.43 -14.02 5.58
C PHE A 176 2.45 -14.80 4.70
N ASP A 177 1.84 -14.16 3.72
CA ASP A 177 1.02 -14.83 2.69
C ASP A 177 1.67 -14.84 1.30
N GLY A 178 2.99 -14.64 1.21
CA GLY A 178 3.74 -14.57 -0.03
C GLY A 178 3.34 -13.38 -0.91
N LEU A 179 3.06 -12.22 -0.31
CA LEU A 179 2.60 -11.00 -0.96
C LEU A 179 1.25 -11.11 -1.70
N ALA A 180 0.44 -12.13 -1.41
CA ALA A 180 -0.84 -12.28 -2.09
C ALA A 180 -1.78 -11.11 -1.80
N THR A 181 -1.91 -10.73 -0.53
CA THR A 181 -2.75 -9.63 -0.10
C THR A 181 -2.15 -8.29 -0.51
N PHE A 182 -0.85 -8.09 -0.32
CA PHE A 182 -0.14 -6.89 -0.75
C PHE A 182 -0.33 -6.62 -2.26
N THR A 183 -0.07 -7.62 -3.10
CA THR A 183 -0.25 -7.51 -4.55
C THR A 183 -1.68 -7.15 -4.94
N ARG A 184 -2.67 -7.76 -4.27
CA ARG A 184 -4.09 -7.45 -4.49
C ARG A 184 -4.43 -6.01 -4.13
N LEU A 185 -3.85 -5.49 -3.05
CA LEU A 185 -4.16 -4.14 -2.57
C LEU A 185 -3.46 -3.06 -3.38
N PHE A 186 -2.16 -3.23 -3.64
CA PHE A 186 -1.31 -2.14 -4.10
C PHE A 186 -0.79 -2.27 -5.53
N CYS A 187 -0.80 -3.48 -6.14
CA CYS A 187 -0.15 -3.71 -7.43
C CYS A 187 -1.14 -3.95 -8.60
N GLN A 188 -2.40 -3.54 -8.47
CA GLN A 188 -3.42 -3.81 -9.49
C GLN A 188 -4.09 -2.54 -10.06
N GLY A 189 -3.49 -1.38 -9.87
CA GLY A 189 -4.01 -0.11 -10.40
C GLY A 189 -5.41 0.23 -9.88
N ARG A 190 -5.73 -0.14 -8.64
CA ARG A 190 -7.04 0.08 -8.03
C ARG A 190 -7.05 1.32 -7.14
N TRP A 191 -8.24 1.74 -6.75
CA TRP A 191 -8.39 2.74 -5.71
C TRP A 191 -8.31 2.09 -4.34
N PHE A 192 -7.55 2.71 -3.46
CA PHE A 192 -7.50 2.44 -2.04
C PHE A 192 -8.01 3.69 -1.31
N ALA A 193 -9.22 3.63 -0.78
CA ALA A 193 -9.93 4.80 -0.24
C ALA A 193 -9.85 6.02 -1.19
N GLY A 194 -9.23 7.13 -0.79
CA GLY A 194 -9.06 8.33 -1.60
C GLY A 194 -7.86 8.35 -2.55
N TRP A 195 -7.02 7.31 -2.52
CA TRP A 195 -5.79 7.24 -3.32
C TRP A 195 -5.89 6.21 -4.42
N LYS A 196 -5.11 6.41 -5.48
CA LYS A 196 -4.96 5.46 -6.57
C LYS A 196 -3.63 4.73 -6.43
N THR A 197 -3.67 3.40 -6.39
CA THR A 197 -2.45 2.60 -6.45
C THR A 197 -1.95 2.56 -7.89
N SER A 198 -0.75 3.05 -8.11
CA SER A 198 -0.18 3.22 -9.46
C SER A 198 0.94 2.24 -9.78
N GLN A 199 1.48 1.56 -8.76
CA GLN A 199 2.52 0.54 -8.94
C GLN A 199 1.94 -0.80 -9.41
N SER A 200 2.76 -1.57 -10.11
CA SER A 200 2.47 -2.95 -10.53
C SER A 200 3.38 -3.99 -9.86
N ARG A 201 4.28 -3.55 -8.98
CA ARG A 201 5.33 -4.35 -8.31
C ARG A 201 5.39 -3.98 -6.83
N SER A 202 6.07 -4.80 -6.02
CA SER A 202 6.34 -4.51 -4.60
C SER A 202 7.48 -3.50 -4.39
N TYR A 203 8.03 -2.98 -5.46
CA TYR A 203 9.09 -1.98 -5.48
C TYR A 203 8.80 -0.96 -6.58
N PHE A 204 9.36 0.25 -6.46
CA PHE A 204 9.09 1.35 -7.40
C PHE A 204 10.19 2.40 -7.38
N VAL A 205 10.23 3.22 -8.43
CA VAL A 205 11.04 4.44 -8.51
C VAL A 205 10.12 5.59 -8.88
N LEU A 206 10.23 6.71 -8.14
CA LEU A 206 9.55 7.95 -8.45
C LEU A 206 10.59 9.00 -8.84
N ARG A 207 10.31 9.75 -9.88
CA ARG A 207 10.99 11.00 -10.18
C ARG A 207 10.16 12.14 -9.62
N LEU A 208 10.77 12.93 -8.73
CA LEU A 208 10.14 14.01 -8.00
C LEU A 208 10.65 15.37 -8.52
N PRO A 209 10.00 16.51 -8.17
CA PRO A 209 10.47 17.82 -8.54
C PRO A 209 11.88 18.13 -8.02
N GLY A 210 12.58 19.05 -8.69
CA GLY A 210 13.87 19.57 -8.22
C GLY A 210 15.02 18.59 -8.22
N GLY A 211 14.99 17.54 -9.07
CA GLY A 211 16.05 16.53 -9.15
C GLY A 211 16.03 15.53 -7.97
N TRP A 212 14.91 15.41 -7.29
CA TRP A 212 14.72 14.39 -6.27
C TRP A 212 14.20 13.08 -6.85
N TRP A 213 14.64 11.99 -6.28
CA TRP A 213 14.22 10.64 -6.62
C TRP A 213 13.82 9.88 -5.35
N PHE A 214 12.79 9.04 -5.46
CA PHE A 214 12.38 8.16 -4.39
C PHE A 214 12.42 6.72 -4.89
N VAL A 215 13.22 5.89 -4.23
CA VAL A 215 13.41 4.48 -4.56
C VAL A 215 12.84 3.65 -3.42
N GLY A 216 11.74 2.96 -3.66
CA GLY A 216 11.15 2.00 -2.74
C GLY A 216 11.59 0.58 -3.09
N ALA A 217 12.30 -0.10 -2.19
CA ALA A 217 12.84 -1.43 -2.38
C ALA A 217 12.14 -2.47 -1.51
N ASP A 218 11.84 -3.64 -2.09
CA ASP A 218 11.38 -4.83 -1.39
C ASP A 218 12.60 -5.71 -1.05
N VAL A 219 13.04 -5.65 0.20
CA VAL A 219 14.24 -6.34 0.70
C VAL A 219 13.92 -7.41 1.73
N GLN A 220 12.65 -7.81 1.83
CA GLN A 220 12.24 -8.94 2.67
C GLN A 220 12.74 -10.26 2.04
N LEU A 221 12.54 -11.39 2.68
CA LEU A 221 13.09 -12.68 2.28
C LEU A 221 14.63 -12.64 2.12
N ASP A 222 15.32 -12.96 3.20
CA ASP A 222 16.80 -12.99 3.31
C ASP A 222 17.48 -11.62 3.08
N ASN A 223 16.69 -10.53 3.05
CA ASN A 223 17.17 -9.17 2.80
C ASN A 223 17.88 -9.01 1.45
N ASP A 224 17.41 -9.73 0.44
CA ASP A 224 18.00 -9.72 -0.89
C ASP A 224 17.11 -9.03 -1.90
N VAL A 225 17.76 -8.41 -2.86
CA VAL A 225 17.14 -7.83 -4.06
C VAL A 225 17.26 -8.85 -5.17
N ASP A 226 16.13 -9.45 -5.58
CA ASP A 226 16.14 -10.41 -6.67
C ASP A 226 16.57 -9.80 -8.02
N THR A 227 16.89 -10.66 -8.97
CA THR A 227 17.36 -10.22 -10.30
C THR A 227 16.36 -9.31 -11.01
N ALA A 228 15.07 -9.60 -10.91
CA ALA A 228 14.03 -8.81 -11.59
C ALA A 228 13.92 -7.41 -10.98
N GLN A 229 13.99 -7.30 -9.66
CA GLN A 229 14.00 -6.01 -8.96
C GLN A 229 15.27 -5.23 -9.26
N ARG A 230 16.44 -5.88 -9.20
CA ARG A 230 17.71 -5.25 -9.53
C ARG A 230 17.68 -4.67 -10.95
N ASP A 231 17.26 -5.45 -11.93
CA ASP A 231 17.23 -5.02 -13.33
C ASP A 231 16.24 -3.87 -13.55
N TYR A 232 15.09 -3.91 -12.87
CA TYR A 232 14.15 -2.80 -12.84
C TYR A 232 14.76 -1.54 -12.25
N LEU A 233 15.35 -1.64 -11.05
CA LEU A 233 15.94 -0.49 -10.36
C LEU A 233 17.05 0.14 -11.21
N LEU A 234 17.97 -0.67 -11.75
CA LEU A 234 19.03 -0.20 -12.64
C LEU A 234 18.49 0.50 -13.89
N ALA A 235 17.41 0.02 -14.46
CA ALA A 235 16.79 0.63 -15.63
C ALA A 235 16.03 1.92 -15.29
N ALA A 236 15.24 1.90 -14.21
CA ALA A 236 14.41 3.03 -13.82
C ALA A 236 15.21 4.20 -13.23
N THR A 237 16.43 3.96 -12.73
CA THR A 237 17.32 4.99 -12.17
C THR A 237 18.36 5.51 -13.17
N ARG A 238 18.33 5.08 -14.43
CA ARG A 238 19.33 5.50 -15.46
C ARG A 238 19.37 7.00 -15.71
N GLU A 239 18.26 7.69 -15.44
CA GLU A 239 18.14 9.14 -15.65
C GLU A 239 18.65 9.97 -14.45
N ILE A 240 19.07 9.33 -13.34
CA ILE A 240 19.65 10.04 -12.20
C ILE A 240 20.97 10.68 -12.64
N ALA A 241 21.06 11.98 -12.46
CA ALA A 241 22.21 12.78 -12.86
C ALA A 241 23.09 13.15 -11.65
N PRO A 242 24.36 13.50 -11.87
CA PRO A 242 25.19 14.08 -10.82
C PRO A 242 24.55 15.34 -10.25
N GLY A 243 24.38 15.38 -8.93
CA GLY A 243 23.70 16.47 -8.21
C GLY A 243 22.24 16.19 -7.87
N ASP A 244 21.61 15.15 -8.43
CA ASP A 244 20.30 14.69 -8.00
C ASP A 244 20.36 14.10 -6.60
N ALA A 245 19.25 14.22 -5.86
CA ALA A 245 19.09 13.66 -4.53
C ALA A 245 18.24 12.38 -4.57
N VAL A 246 18.63 11.36 -3.80
CA VAL A 246 17.92 10.07 -3.74
C VAL A 246 17.47 9.77 -2.32
N ILE A 247 16.17 9.50 -2.16
CA ILE A 247 15.57 8.91 -0.96
C ILE A 247 15.45 7.41 -1.21
N LEU A 248 16.20 6.60 -0.47
CA LEU A 248 16.08 5.15 -0.50
C LEU A 248 15.21 4.69 0.67
N ALA A 249 14.11 4.01 0.36
CA ALA A 249 13.19 3.45 1.33
C ALA A 249 13.20 1.92 1.28
N ALA A 250 13.37 1.31 2.44
CA ALA A 250 13.28 -0.13 2.66
C ALA A 250 12.66 -0.40 4.03
N ALA A 251 11.91 -1.49 4.15
CA ALA A 251 11.24 -1.86 5.41
C ALA A 251 12.18 -2.55 6.43
N VAL A 252 13.49 -2.38 6.29
CA VAL A 252 14.51 -2.88 7.22
C VAL A 252 15.59 -1.83 7.44
N PRO A 253 16.19 -1.76 8.63
CA PRO A 253 17.29 -0.86 8.91
C PRO A 253 18.58 -1.42 8.29
N TRP A 254 18.75 -1.25 6.99
CA TRP A 254 19.87 -1.81 6.22
C TRP A 254 21.23 -1.38 6.75
N TRP A 255 21.34 -0.18 7.33
CA TRP A 255 22.59 0.34 7.94
C TRP A 255 23.07 -0.47 9.15
N LEU A 256 22.19 -1.26 9.80
CA LEU A 256 22.61 -2.16 10.87
C LEU A 256 23.28 -3.46 10.35
N ARG A 257 23.25 -3.67 9.04
CA ARG A 257 23.74 -4.88 8.38
C ARG A 257 24.85 -4.60 7.38
N ALA A 258 25.16 -3.32 7.13
CA ALA A 258 26.31 -2.96 6.33
C ALA A 258 27.59 -3.51 7.03
N PRO A 259 28.51 -4.17 6.31
CA PRO A 259 29.81 -4.49 6.87
C PRO A 259 30.43 -3.21 7.42
N GLU A 260 30.99 -3.28 8.61
CA GLU A 260 31.87 -2.22 9.10
C GLU A 260 33.12 -2.26 8.22
N ASP A 261 33.24 -1.34 7.25
CA ASP A 261 34.45 -1.13 6.47
C ASP A 261 35.53 -0.41 7.29
#